data_766509efc74d20115798db94b692ca15
#
_entry.id   766509efc74d20115798db94b692ca15
#
_cell.length_a   1.000
_cell.length_b   1.000
_cell.length_c   1.000
_cell.angle_alpha   90.00
_cell.angle_beta   90.00
_cell.angle_gamma   90.00
#
_symmetry.space_group_name_H-M   'P 1'
#
loop_
_entity.id
_entity.type
_entity.pdbx_description
1 polymer ?
#
loop_
_entity_poly.entity_id
_entity_poly.type
_entity_poly.pdbx_seq_one_letter_code
_entity_poly.pdbx_strand_id
1 'polypeptide(L)'
;MLIRTLQELRLYNTSHALDDIEPLMGIIDNVEKDILVDKLGKSLYTALCSHYKNVDTDLFVKAVQEDSLDDDMDVLLRLSQAVVANEVINHAIALHLVSLNNSGLNMGSAEDYAVASKDAVETSRKELYQLTHIAINALLEWLEEKAQATPATPNPNPSSVDGEGSADDGQEGEESGTVHGSETDIAALWRESPFYWQTTTLLIPSAVVLREFWDTFDNREKFVRMLPDIRYAQDIIGDEVGEQWLEYLVETAFKGTDDAHLKHIINRLRRSCVALLESRTDVIKNDKERKSRAYDEGLKYLRRACDYMVNHQNDLPQDALVKFATSPLYVAPPDPEEEQPQCHCDKGWKNNRKGNVMFVMPRKA
;
A
#
# COMPACT_ATOMS: atom_id res chain seq x y z
N MET A 1 23.40 -11.38 1.00
CA MET A 1 23.68 -10.98 2.37
C MET A 1 24.12 -9.54 2.36
N LEU A 2 23.42 -8.68 3.07
CA LEU A 2 23.55 -7.21 3.05
C LEU A 2 24.30 -6.63 4.25
N ILE A 3 24.61 -7.44 5.25
CA ILE A 3 25.45 -7.08 6.39
C ILE A 3 26.58 -8.09 6.49
N ARG A 4 27.84 -7.64 6.42
CA ARG A 4 29.04 -8.49 6.45
C ARG A 4 29.95 -8.21 7.62
N THR A 5 29.85 -7.00 8.18
CA THR A 5 30.75 -6.53 9.23
C THR A 5 29.99 -6.14 10.49
N LEU A 6 30.67 -6.26 11.62
CA LEU A 6 30.12 -5.80 12.89
C LEU A 6 29.93 -4.27 12.92
N GLN A 7 30.72 -3.53 12.15
CA GLN A 7 30.59 -2.07 12.03
C GLN A 7 29.26 -1.68 11.38
N GLU A 8 28.86 -2.38 10.31
CA GLU A 8 27.56 -2.16 9.67
C GLU A 8 26.40 -2.45 10.62
N LEU A 9 26.47 -3.55 11.37
CA LEU A 9 25.44 -3.90 12.36
C LEU A 9 25.32 -2.82 13.44
N ARG A 10 26.46 -2.27 13.90
CA ARG A 10 26.55 -1.22 14.92
C ARG A 10 26.03 0.15 14.47
N LEU A 11 25.89 0.41 13.16
CA LEU A 11 25.25 1.63 12.65
C LEU A 11 23.79 1.75 13.13
N TYR A 12 23.09 0.63 13.23
CA TYR A 12 21.67 0.58 13.52
C TYR A 12 21.35 0.15 14.94
N ASN A 13 22.32 -0.48 15.60
CA ASN A 13 22.15 -0.94 16.98
C ASN A 13 23.42 -0.71 17.78
N THR A 14 23.30 0.10 18.82
CA THR A 14 24.42 0.49 19.70
C THR A 14 24.85 -0.62 20.69
N SER A 15 24.43 -1.86 20.47
CA SER A 15 24.85 -3.00 21.31
C SER A 15 26.36 -3.25 21.18
N HIS A 16 27.12 -2.76 22.11
CA HIS A 16 28.58 -2.95 22.18
C HIS A 16 29.01 -4.35 22.67
N ALA A 17 28.06 -5.20 23.03
CA ALA A 17 28.30 -6.51 23.62
C ALA A 17 28.64 -7.61 22.62
N LEU A 18 28.59 -7.32 21.30
CA LEU A 18 28.94 -8.27 20.26
C LEU A 18 30.37 -8.02 19.81
N ASP A 19 31.24 -9.04 19.97
CA ASP A 19 32.65 -9.00 19.56
C ASP A 19 32.87 -9.61 18.17
N ASP A 20 31.95 -10.45 17.71
CA ASP A 20 32.02 -11.14 16.43
C ASP A 20 30.66 -11.26 15.74
N ILE A 21 30.69 -11.20 14.41
CA ILE A 21 29.47 -11.31 13.56
C ILE A 21 29.24 -12.78 13.12
N GLU A 22 30.26 -13.65 13.12
CA GLU A 22 30.13 -15.02 12.63
C GLU A 22 28.94 -15.80 13.20
N PRO A 23 28.65 -15.74 14.52
CA PRO A 23 27.48 -16.43 15.09
C PRO A 23 26.13 -15.94 14.55
N LEU A 24 26.10 -14.72 14.02
CA LEU A 24 24.88 -14.09 13.52
C LEU A 24 24.63 -14.31 12.03
N MET A 25 25.64 -14.80 11.28
CA MET A 25 25.57 -14.93 9.83
C MET A 25 24.37 -15.77 9.35
N GLY A 26 24.06 -16.87 10.04
CA GLY A 26 22.91 -17.72 9.72
C GLY A 26 21.57 -17.03 10.01
N ILE A 27 21.52 -16.19 11.04
CA ILE A 27 20.32 -15.41 11.39
C ILE A 27 20.12 -14.31 10.35
N ILE A 28 21.19 -13.61 9.98
CA ILE A 28 21.16 -12.56 8.96
C ILE A 28 20.59 -13.10 7.64
N ASP A 29 21.10 -14.24 7.15
CA ASP A 29 20.64 -14.84 5.89
C ASP A 29 19.14 -15.22 5.95
N ASN A 30 18.67 -15.75 7.07
CA ASN A 30 17.26 -16.10 7.26
C ASN A 30 16.38 -14.85 7.32
N VAL A 31 16.75 -13.86 8.11
CA VAL A 31 15.99 -12.59 8.26
C VAL A 31 15.89 -11.83 6.92
N GLU A 32 17.00 -11.77 6.17
CA GLU A 32 16.98 -11.15 4.83
C GLU A 32 15.99 -11.84 3.90
N LYS A 33 15.99 -13.18 3.88
CA LYS A 33 15.08 -13.94 3.01
C LYS A 33 13.62 -13.82 3.44
N ASP A 34 13.36 -13.85 4.73
CA ASP A 34 11.99 -13.81 5.25
C ASP A 34 11.37 -12.44 5.14
N ILE A 35 12.14 -11.36 5.37
CA ILE A 35 11.60 -10.01 5.42
C ILE A 35 11.81 -9.26 4.12
N LEU A 36 13.07 -9.17 3.65
CA LEU A 36 13.37 -8.30 2.51
C LEU A 36 12.86 -8.86 1.19
N VAL A 37 12.98 -10.17 0.95
CA VAL A 37 12.48 -10.77 -0.29
C VAL A 37 10.97 -10.63 -0.40
N ASP A 38 10.25 -10.73 0.72
CA ASP A 38 8.80 -10.52 0.76
C ASP A 38 8.42 -9.06 0.43
N LYS A 39 9.19 -8.07 0.89
CA LYS A 39 8.88 -6.64 0.72
C LYS A 39 9.42 -6.05 -0.58
N LEU A 40 10.64 -6.36 -0.95
CA LEU A 40 11.30 -5.84 -2.14
C LEU A 40 10.94 -6.60 -3.42
N GLY A 41 10.56 -7.87 -3.30
CA GLY A 41 10.50 -8.79 -4.41
C GLY A 41 11.88 -9.33 -4.76
N LYS A 42 11.91 -10.49 -5.45
CA LYS A 42 13.14 -11.21 -5.76
C LYS A 42 14.07 -10.42 -6.68
N SER A 43 13.51 -9.71 -7.66
CA SER A 43 14.27 -8.95 -8.66
C SER A 43 15.04 -7.81 -8.00
N LEU A 44 14.37 -6.96 -7.22
CA LEU A 44 14.99 -5.83 -6.55
C LEU A 44 15.99 -6.28 -5.48
N TYR A 45 15.65 -7.31 -4.69
CA TYR A 45 16.58 -7.89 -3.70
C TYR A 45 17.86 -8.43 -4.36
N THR A 46 17.73 -9.10 -5.52
CA THR A 46 18.91 -9.60 -6.25
C THR A 46 19.77 -8.46 -6.79
N ALA A 47 19.15 -7.41 -7.32
CA ALA A 47 19.86 -6.20 -7.77
C ALA A 47 20.60 -5.53 -6.61
N LEU A 48 19.94 -5.38 -5.45
CA LEU A 48 20.55 -4.83 -4.24
C LEU A 48 21.74 -5.65 -3.74
N CYS A 49 21.62 -6.98 -3.73
CA CYS A 49 22.72 -7.86 -3.38
C CYS A 49 23.91 -7.76 -4.36
N SER A 50 23.62 -7.52 -5.65
CA SER A 50 24.65 -7.35 -6.68
C SER A 50 25.35 -6.01 -6.53
N HIS A 51 24.62 -4.95 -6.26
CA HIS A 51 25.16 -3.64 -5.95
C HIS A 51 26.09 -3.70 -4.72
N TYR A 52 25.62 -4.29 -3.63
CA TYR A 52 26.39 -4.38 -2.38
C TYR A 52 27.71 -5.16 -2.50
N LYS A 53 27.85 -6.10 -3.46
CA LYS A 53 29.13 -6.80 -3.70
C LYS A 53 30.24 -5.86 -4.14
N ASN A 54 29.89 -4.76 -4.78
CA ASN A 54 30.81 -3.77 -5.32
C ASN A 54 31.01 -2.57 -4.38
N VAL A 55 30.24 -2.48 -3.30
CA VAL A 55 30.32 -1.39 -2.31
C VAL A 55 31.53 -1.62 -1.39
N ASP A 56 32.32 -0.58 -1.21
CA ASP A 56 33.34 -0.51 -0.16
C ASP A 56 32.66 -0.26 1.19
N THR A 57 32.72 -1.26 2.06
CA THR A 57 32.00 -1.23 3.34
C THR A 57 32.43 -0.09 4.26
N ASP A 58 33.74 0.23 4.29
CA ASP A 58 34.26 1.27 5.18
C ASP A 58 33.82 2.67 4.69
N LEU A 59 33.85 2.88 3.40
CA LEU A 59 33.35 4.14 2.78
C LEU A 59 31.83 4.27 2.97
N PHE A 60 31.10 3.20 2.77
CA PHE A 60 29.64 3.18 2.98
C PHE A 60 29.27 3.51 4.43
N VAL A 61 29.91 2.86 5.40
CA VAL A 61 29.69 3.14 6.84
C VAL A 61 29.92 4.61 7.15
N LYS A 62 30.99 5.17 6.61
CA LYS A 62 31.32 6.60 6.78
C LYS A 62 30.26 7.50 6.13
N ALA A 63 29.83 7.21 4.91
CA ALA A 63 28.80 7.97 4.20
C ALA A 63 27.46 7.94 4.95
N VAL A 64 27.08 6.79 5.51
CA VAL A 64 25.87 6.66 6.35
C VAL A 64 25.97 7.52 7.62
N GLN A 65 27.15 7.53 8.28
CA GLN A 65 27.36 8.36 9.48
C GLN A 65 27.34 9.87 9.19
N GLU A 66 27.82 10.27 8.01
CA GLU A 66 27.87 11.66 7.57
C GLU A 66 26.56 12.11 6.88
N ASP A 67 25.57 11.19 6.71
CA ASP A 67 24.32 11.40 5.97
C ASP A 67 24.55 11.97 4.54
N SER A 68 25.55 11.40 3.86
CA SER A 68 26.06 11.86 2.56
C SER A 68 25.87 10.81 1.44
N LEU A 69 24.79 10.04 1.51
CA LEU A 69 24.46 9.07 0.47
C LEU A 69 23.75 9.77 -0.70
N ASP A 70 24.35 9.73 -1.88
CA ASP A 70 23.81 10.36 -3.09
C ASP A 70 23.17 9.33 -4.04
N ASP A 71 23.57 8.05 -3.99
CA ASP A 71 23.03 6.98 -4.83
C ASP A 71 21.78 6.36 -4.21
N ASP A 72 20.72 6.23 -5.00
CA ASP A 72 19.46 5.62 -4.61
C ASP A 72 19.62 4.15 -4.17
N MET A 73 20.55 3.40 -4.78
CA MET A 73 20.85 2.03 -4.36
C MET A 73 21.54 1.98 -2.99
N ASP A 74 22.37 2.97 -2.66
CA ASP A 74 22.99 3.09 -1.35
C ASP A 74 21.95 3.50 -0.27
N VAL A 75 21.01 4.38 -0.61
CA VAL A 75 19.88 4.70 0.28
C VAL A 75 19.02 3.46 0.52
N LEU A 76 18.69 2.71 -0.52
CA LEU A 76 17.94 1.45 -0.41
C LEU A 76 18.70 0.42 0.45
N LEU A 77 20.03 0.33 0.27
CA LEU A 77 20.90 -0.54 1.07
C LEU A 77 20.85 -0.15 2.54
N ARG A 78 21.03 1.13 2.86
CA ARG A 78 20.93 1.66 4.23
C ARG A 78 19.59 1.30 4.89
N LEU A 79 18.47 1.56 4.20
CA LEU A 79 17.14 1.27 4.71
C LEU A 79 16.93 -0.23 4.93
N SER A 80 17.41 -1.05 3.99
CA SER A 80 17.33 -2.51 4.09
C SER A 80 18.19 -3.07 5.23
N GLN A 81 19.41 -2.56 5.39
CA GLN A 81 20.28 -2.94 6.50
C GLN A 81 19.69 -2.57 7.88
N ALA A 82 18.99 -1.42 7.99
CA ALA A 82 18.33 -1.02 9.23
C ALA A 82 17.25 -2.02 9.65
N VAL A 83 16.47 -2.54 8.69
CA VAL A 83 15.46 -3.59 8.95
C VAL A 83 16.11 -4.86 9.44
N VAL A 84 17.13 -5.35 8.70
CA VAL A 84 17.81 -6.61 9.01
C VAL A 84 18.53 -6.54 10.35
N ALA A 85 19.26 -5.45 10.62
CA ALA A 85 20.05 -5.30 11.84
C ALA A 85 19.17 -5.38 13.10
N ASN A 86 18.05 -4.67 13.14
CA ASN A 86 17.15 -4.68 14.30
C ASN A 86 16.52 -6.05 14.53
N GLU A 87 16.10 -6.74 13.47
CA GLU A 87 15.48 -8.06 13.60
C GLU A 87 16.49 -9.14 13.94
N VAL A 88 17.70 -9.08 13.39
CA VAL A 88 18.81 -10.00 13.75
C VAL A 88 19.11 -9.93 15.24
N ILE A 89 19.20 -8.74 15.82
CA ILE A 89 19.42 -8.57 17.27
C ILE A 89 18.22 -9.10 18.07
N ASN A 90 16.99 -8.89 17.63
CA ASN A 90 15.81 -9.45 18.26
C ASN A 90 15.84 -10.99 18.31
N HIS A 91 16.25 -11.63 17.22
CA HIS A 91 16.47 -13.09 17.17
C HIS A 91 17.68 -13.53 18.01
N ALA A 92 18.79 -12.78 17.98
CA ALA A 92 19.99 -13.09 18.72
C ALA A 92 19.76 -13.10 20.23
N ILE A 93 19.00 -12.15 20.78
CA ILE A 93 18.64 -12.12 22.20
C ILE A 93 17.97 -13.43 22.62
N ALA A 94 17.06 -13.96 21.81
CA ALA A 94 16.38 -15.22 22.12
C ALA A 94 17.33 -16.42 22.14
N LEU A 95 18.31 -16.45 21.22
CA LEU A 95 19.27 -17.55 21.08
C LEU A 95 20.40 -17.48 22.10
N HIS A 96 20.86 -16.29 22.48
CA HIS A 96 21.92 -16.13 23.49
C HIS A 96 21.44 -16.40 24.93
N LEU A 97 20.12 -16.27 25.19
CA LEU A 97 19.54 -16.63 26.48
C LEU A 97 19.46 -18.15 26.72
N VAL A 98 19.54 -18.93 25.64
CA VAL A 98 19.32 -20.38 25.69
C VAL A 98 20.47 -21.08 24.97
N SER A 99 21.25 -21.86 25.70
CA SER A 99 22.26 -22.76 25.11
C SER A 99 21.72 -24.18 25.05
N LEU A 100 21.82 -24.80 23.86
CA LEU A 100 21.50 -26.22 23.66
C LEU A 100 22.79 -27.04 23.78
N ASN A 101 22.90 -27.89 24.77
CA ASN A 101 24.00 -28.83 24.90
C ASN A 101 23.48 -30.27 25.09
N ASN A 102 24.38 -31.24 25.21
CA ASN A 102 24.03 -32.64 25.38
C ASN A 102 23.19 -32.95 26.64
N SER A 103 23.12 -32.00 27.58
CA SER A 103 22.31 -32.08 28.79
C SER A 103 20.92 -31.43 28.65
N GLY A 104 20.60 -30.86 27.48
CA GLY A 104 19.33 -30.17 27.19
C GLY A 104 19.47 -28.67 27.04
N LEU A 105 18.35 -27.98 27.16
CA LEU A 105 18.24 -26.52 27.06
C LEU A 105 18.67 -25.90 28.40
N ASN A 106 19.72 -25.12 28.41
CA ASN A 106 20.23 -24.42 29.60
C ASN A 106 20.16 -22.90 29.40
N MET A 107 19.82 -22.17 30.45
CA MET A 107 20.01 -20.73 30.48
C MET A 107 21.45 -20.41 30.81
N GLY A 108 22.13 -19.71 29.88
CA GLY A 108 23.53 -19.31 30.10
C GLY A 108 23.64 -18.37 31.30
N SER A 109 24.45 -18.74 32.30
CA SER A 109 24.91 -17.80 33.32
C SER A 109 26.42 -17.67 33.14
N ALA A 110 26.92 -16.49 32.83
CA ALA A 110 28.32 -16.17 32.92
C ALA A 110 28.67 -15.82 34.39
N GLU A 111 29.79 -16.27 34.89
CA GLU A 111 30.20 -16.08 36.30
C GLU A 111 30.27 -14.59 36.71
N ASP A 112 30.43 -13.67 35.75
CA ASP A 112 30.61 -12.23 35.99
C ASP A 112 29.41 -11.34 35.63
N TYR A 113 28.30 -11.89 35.10
CA TYR A 113 27.12 -11.09 34.71
C TYR A 113 25.85 -11.65 35.29
N ALA A 114 25.07 -10.79 35.90
CA ALA A 114 23.73 -11.13 36.36
C ALA A 114 22.82 -11.42 35.13
N VAL A 115 22.12 -12.54 35.16
CA VAL A 115 21.12 -12.88 34.15
C VAL A 115 20.05 -11.79 34.11
N ALA A 116 19.77 -11.24 32.92
CA ALA A 116 18.73 -10.24 32.77
C ALA A 116 17.36 -10.81 33.21
N SER A 117 16.55 -9.99 33.88
CA SER A 117 15.21 -10.41 34.28
C SER A 117 14.35 -10.69 33.03
N LYS A 118 13.39 -11.61 33.16
CA LYS A 118 12.47 -11.93 32.07
C LYS A 118 11.76 -10.69 31.53
N ASP A 119 11.36 -9.78 32.43
CA ASP A 119 10.67 -8.53 32.07
C ASP A 119 11.58 -7.59 31.27
N ALA A 120 12.88 -7.50 31.64
CA ALA A 120 13.85 -6.69 30.87
C ALA A 120 14.06 -7.23 29.48
N VAL A 121 14.16 -8.57 29.32
CA VAL A 121 14.29 -9.22 28.03
C VAL A 121 13.05 -9.00 27.15
N GLU A 122 11.85 -9.17 27.72
CA GLU A 122 10.59 -8.93 26.99
C GLU A 122 10.45 -7.46 26.58
N THR A 123 10.87 -6.53 27.43
CA THR A 123 10.85 -5.10 27.11
C THR A 123 11.81 -4.79 25.95
N SER A 124 13.05 -5.24 26.04
CA SER A 124 14.04 -5.05 24.95
C SER A 124 13.58 -5.66 23.63
N ARG A 125 12.97 -6.85 23.66
CA ARG A 125 12.41 -7.47 22.44
C ARG A 125 11.26 -6.67 21.86
N LYS A 126 10.38 -6.10 22.68
CA LYS A 126 9.29 -5.22 22.20
C LYS A 126 9.83 -3.94 21.57
N GLU A 127 10.85 -3.36 22.16
CA GLU A 127 11.50 -2.16 21.61
C GLU A 127 12.17 -2.46 20.26
N LEU A 128 12.94 -3.56 20.17
CA LEU A 128 13.56 -3.99 18.89
C LEU A 128 12.52 -4.30 17.83
N TYR A 129 11.44 -4.97 18.19
CA TYR A 129 10.32 -5.22 17.30
C TYR A 129 9.72 -3.91 16.77
N GLN A 130 9.54 -2.92 17.63
CA GLN A 130 9.07 -1.59 17.21
C GLN A 130 10.07 -0.90 16.27
N LEU A 131 11.37 -0.98 16.57
CA LEU A 131 12.41 -0.41 15.70
C LEU A 131 12.45 -1.09 14.32
N THR A 132 12.28 -2.42 14.27
CA THR A 132 12.15 -3.16 13.00
C THR A 132 10.95 -2.65 12.18
N HIS A 133 9.80 -2.45 12.83
CA HIS A 133 8.62 -1.94 12.13
C HIS A 133 8.77 -0.49 11.65
N ILE A 134 9.42 0.36 12.42
CA ILE A 134 9.75 1.73 12.00
C ILE A 134 10.68 1.68 10.78
N ALA A 135 11.69 0.82 10.78
CA ALA A 135 12.60 0.65 9.65
C ALA A 135 11.88 0.10 8.40
N ILE A 136 10.99 -0.89 8.56
CA ILE A 136 10.17 -1.41 7.46
C ILE A 136 9.26 -0.31 6.90
N ASN A 137 8.63 0.49 7.75
CA ASN A 137 7.79 1.59 7.30
C ASN A 137 8.58 2.61 6.50
N ALA A 138 9.77 3.01 6.99
CA ALA A 138 10.63 3.96 6.28
C ALA A 138 11.09 3.42 4.92
N LEU A 139 11.48 2.13 4.85
CA LEU A 139 11.87 1.46 3.61
C LEU A 139 10.73 1.48 2.58
N LEU A 140 9.53 1.10 3.00
CA LEU A 140 8.39 1.00 2.10
C LEU A 140 7.84 2.37 1.70
N GLU A 141 7.87 3.37 2.59
CA GLU A 141 7.50 4.74 2.29
C GLU A 141 8.43 5.33 1.21
N TRP A 142 9.74 5.16 1.38
CA TRP A 142 10.71 5.61 0.39
C TRP A 142 10.51 4.93 -0.98
N LEU A 143 10.23 3.61 -1.01
CA LEU A 143 9.94 2.88 -2.25
C LEU A 143 8.64 3.38 -2.91
N GLU A 144 7.61 3.68 -2.15
CA GLU A 144 6.36 4.26 -2.65
C GLU A 144 6.59 5.63 -3.28
N GLU A 145 7.37 6.50 -2.63
CA GLU A 145 7.75 7.80 -3.18
C GLU A 145 8.50 7.68 -4.51
N LYS A 146 9.49 6.77 -4.59
CA LYS A 146 10.23 6.49 -5.83
C LYS A 146 9.33 5.97 -6.94
N ALA A 147 8.41 5.06 -6.62
CA ALA A 147 7.46 4.50 -7.59
C ALA A 147 6.45 5.53 -8.10
N GLN A 148 6.09 6.53 -7.27
CA GLN A 148 5.20 7.63 -7.68
C GLN A 148 5.94 8.68 -8.52
N ALA A 149 7.19 8.98 -8.17
CA ALA A 149 8.00 9.96 -8.90
C ALA A 149 8.36 9.51 -10.32
N THR A 150 8.47 8.20 -10.56
CA THR A 150 8.79 7.63 -11.87
C THR A 150 7.51 7.17 -12.55
N PRO A 151 6.98 7.88 -13.57
CA PRO A 151 5.78 7.44 -14.27
C PRO A 151 6.02 6.06 -14.91
N ALA A 152 5.03 5.16 -14.77
CA ALA A 152 5.10 3.86 -15.42
C ALA A 152 5.22 4.07 -16.93
N THR A 153 6.33 3.66 -17.54
CA THR A 153 6.41 3.51 -18.99
C THR A 153 5.33 2.51 -19.41
N PRO A 154 4.45 2.84 -20.37
CA PRO A 154 3.44 1.89 -20.83
C PRO A 154 4.16 0.62 -21.27
N ASN A 155 3.82 -0.50 -20.64
CA ASN A 155 4.36 -1.81 -20.98
C ASN A 155 4.08 -2.07 -22.47
N PRO A 156 5.08 -2.27 -23.37
CA PRO A 156 4.81 -2.69 -24.70
C PRO A 156 4.15 -4.07 -24.63
N ASN A 157 2.91 -4.12 -25.05
CA ASN A 157 1.99 -5.23 -25.10
C ASN A 157 2.70 -6.55 -25.50
N PRO A 158 2.68 -7.63 -24.70
CA PRO A 158 3.24 -8.92 -25.10
C PRO A 158 2.23 -9.71 -25.91
N SER A 159 1.83 -9.20 -27.08
CA SER A 159 1.02 -9.98 -28.03
C SER A 159 1.21 -9.49 -29.44
N SER A 160 2.29 -9.95 -30.07
CA SER A 160 2.32 -10.30 -31.49
C SER A 160 3.59 -11.09 -31.78
N VAL A 161 3.56 -12.36 -31.43
CA VAL A 161 4.40 -13.36 -32.08
C VAL A 161 3.54 -13.89 -33.21
N ASP A 162 3.73 -13.34 -34.39
CA ASP A 162 3.52 -14.02 -35.71
C ASP A 162 4.01 -13.07 -36.79
N GLY A 163 4.94 -13.53 -37.61
CA GLY A 163 5.34 -12.81 -38.83
C GLY A 163 6.79 -13.05 -39.23
N GLU A 164 6.97 -14.12 -39.94
CA GLU A 164 8.17 -14.52 -40.69
C GLU A 164 8.81 -13.40 -41.52
N GLY A 165 10.15 -13.40 -41.54
CA GLY A 165 10.96 -13.24 -42.74
C GLY A 165 11.18 -11.85 -43.26
N SER A 166 12.41 -11.33 -43.15
CA SER A 166 13.25 -11.03 -44.32
C SER A 166 14.63 -10.55 -43.85
N ALA A 167 15.63 -11.16 -44.38
CA ALA A 167 17.00 -10.68 -44.34
C ALA A 167 17.13 -9.46 -45.26
N ASP A 168 17.78 -8.40 -44.82
CA ASP A 168 18.61 -7.58 -45.73
C ASP A 168 19.68 -6.78 -44.95
N ASP A 169 20.77 -6.63 -45.62
CA ASP A 169 22.10 -6.15 -45.35
C ASP A 169 22.31 -4.83 -44.62
N GLY A 170 23.33 -4.82 -43.73
CA GLY A 170 24.47 -3.90 -43.75
C GLY A 170 24.24 -2.42 -43.55
N GLN A 171 24.54 -1.93 -42.35
CA GLN A 171 25.28 -0.66 -42.20
C GLN A 171 25.93 -0.60 -40.80
N GLU A 172 27.27 -0.70 -40.79
CA GLU A 172 28.12 -0.37 -39.67
C GLU A 172 28.06 1.15 -39.44
N GLY A 173 27.45 1.52 -38.34
CA GLY A 173 27.49 2.87 -37.77
C GLY A 173 28.10 2.78 -36.38
N GLU A 174 29.40 3.10 -36.27
CA GLU A 174 30.07 3.34 -35.00
C GLU A 174 29.43 4.58 -34.34
N GLU A 175 28.44 4.38 -33.48
CA GLU A 175 28.08 5.37 -32.49
C GLU A 175 28.83 5.05 -31.19
N SER A 176 29.84 5.87 -30.92
CA SER A 176 30.48 6.04 -29.63
C SER A 176 29.44 6.52 -28.60
N GLY A 177 28.59 5.59 -28.15
CA GLY A 177 27.74 5.78 -27.01
C GLY A 177 28.56 5.61 -25.74
N THR A 178 28.84 6.70 -25.05
CA THR A 178 29.23 6.72 -23.64
C THR A 178 28.29 5.78 -22.89
N VAL A 179 28.82 4.65 -22.42
CA VAL A 179 28.14 3.75 -21.52
C VAL A 179 27.97 4.49 -20.19
N HIS A 180 26.90 5.30 -20.06
CA HIS A 180 26.34 5.61 -18.78
C HIS A 180 25.88 4.25 -18.20
N GLY A 181 26.50 3.85 -17.10
CA GLY A 181 26.10 2.65 -16.37
C GLY A 181 24.58 2.70 -16.23
N SER A 182 23.89 1.63 -16.65
CA SER A 182 22.42 1.57 -16.60
C SER A 182 22.03 1.76 -15.14
N GLU A 183 21.56 2.94 -14.82
CA GLU A 183 20.95 3.28 -13.54
C GLU A 183 19.84 2.26 -13.30
N THR A 184 19.99 1.43 -12.28
CA THR A 184 19.01 0.37 -12.00
C THR A 184 17.71 1.05 -11.63
N ASP A 185 16.68 0.94 -12.46
CA ASP A 185 15.36 1.51 -12.17
C ASP A 185 14.70 0.75 -11.01
N ILE A 186 14.96 1.23 -9.80
CA ILE A 186 14.45 0.68 -8.55
C ILE A 186 12.92 0.64 -8.57
N ALA A 187 12.29 1.69 -9.11
CA ALA A 187 10.84 1.79 -9.17
C ALA A 187 10.25 0.71 -10.09
N ALA A 188 10.87 0.46 -11.25
CA ALA A 188 10.41 -0.60 -12.16
C ALA A 188 10.55 -1.98 -11.52
N LEU A 189 11.70 -2.27 -10.91
CA LEU A 189 11.94 -3.56 -10.23
C LEU A 189 10.99 -3.77 -9.04
N TRP A 190 10.70 -2.71 -8.27
CA TRP A 190 9.77 -2.83 -7.14
C TRP A 190 8.32 -3.02 -7.58
N ARG A 191 7.92 -2.42 -8.71
CA ARG A 191 6.59 -2.64 -9.30
C ARG A 191 6.34 -4.10 -9.70
N GLU A 192 7.38 -4.87 -9.97
CA GLU A 192 7.28 -6.32 -10.19
C GLU A 192 7.05 -7.11 -8.90
N SER A 193 7.21 -6.51 -7.73
CA SER A 193 7.03 -7.20 -6.46
C SER A 193 5.55 -7.51 -6.20
N PRO A 194 5.23 -8.68 -5.63
CA PRO A 194 3.87 -9.01 -5.21
C PRO A 194 3.30 -8.01 -4.20
N PHE A 195 4.18 -7.40 -3.42
CA PHE A 195 3.81 -6.40 -2.41
C PHE A 195 3.31 -5.09 -3.05
N TYR A 196 3.98 -4.61 -4.10
CA TYR A 196 3.56 -3.42 -4.84
C TYR A 196 2.17 -3.61 -5.47
N TRP A 197 1.95 -4.73 -6.17
CA TRP A 197 0.66 -5.04 -6.80
C TRP A 197 -0.49 -5.03 -5.80
N GLN A 198 -0.29 -5.59 -4.61
CA GLN A 198 -1.29 -5.66 -3.56
C GLN A 198 -1.71 -4.28 -3.03
N THR A 199 -0.81 -3.31 -3.00
CA THR A 199 -1.08 -1.98 -2.47
C THR A 199 -1.69 -1.03 -3.48
N THR A 200 -1.34 -1.13 -4.77
CA THR A 200 -1.81 -0.20 -5.81
C THR A 200 -3.23 -0.44 -6.28
N THR A 201 -3.81 -1.61 -6.02
CA THR A 201 -5.18 -1.97 -6.41
C THR A 201 -6.22 -1.63 -5.34
N LEU A 202 -5.83 -1.00 -4.24
CA LEU A 202 -6.70 -0.74 -3.11
C LEU A 202 -7.02 0.76 -2.95
N LEU A 203 -8.25 1.06 -2.53
CA LEU A 203 -8.67 2.41 -2.10
C LEU A 203 -7.80 2.93 -0.96
N ILE A 204 -7.33 2.00 -0.11
CA ILE A 204 -6.41 2.26 1.00
C ILE A 204 -5.11 1.51 0.67
N PRO A 205 -4.19 2.16 -0.08
CA PRO A 205 -3.01 1.49 -0.60
C PRO A 205 -1.91 1.27 0.44
N SER A 206 -1.92 2.03 1.54
CA SER A 206 -0.85 2.01 2.52
C SER A 206 -1.33 2.22 3.96
N ALA A 207 -0.48 1.84 4.92
CA ALA A 207 -0.73 2.11 6.33
C ALA A 207 -0.79 3.62 6.64
N VAL A 208 -0.07 4.45 5.87
CA VAL A 208 -0.09 5.92 5.99
C VAL A 208 -1.48 6.45 5.66
N VAL A 209 -2.04 6.02 4.51
CA VAL A 209 -3.41 6.43 4.12
C VAL A 209 -4.46 5.90 5.11
N LEU A 210 -4.27 4.68 5.65
CA LEU A 210 -5.17 4.15 6.66
C LEU A 210 -5.16 5.01 7.94
N ARG A 211 -3.99 5.50 8.34
CA ARG A 211 -3.81 6.36 9.52
C ARG A 211 -4.57 7.69 9.43
N GLU A 212 -4.78 8.24 8.24
CA GLU A 212 -5.59 9.45 8.05
C GLU A 212 -7.04 9.29 8.55
N PHE A 213 -7.53 8.05 8.57
CA PHE A 213 -8.91 7.71 8.95
C PHE A 213 -8.99 6.90 10.25
N TRP A 214 -7.87 6.35 10.70
CA TRP A 214 -7.78 5.50 11.89
C TRP A 214 -6.55 5.86 12.73
N ASP A 215 -6.73 6.78 13.66
CA ASP A 215 -5.67 7.41 14.47
C ASP A 215 -4.72 6.46 15.21
N THR A 216 -5.18 5.26 15.56
CA THR A 216 -4.39 4.31 16.36
C THR A 216 -3.56 3.37 15.50
N PHE A 217 -3.60 3.53 14.18
CA PHE A 217 -2.98 2.59 13.26
C PHE A 217 -1.61 3.10 12.78
N ASP A 218 -0.54 2.43 13.21
CA ASP A 218 0.84 2.82 12.84
C ASP A 218 1.74 1.61 12.51
N ASN A 219 1.15 0.45 12.21
CA ASN A 219 1.91 -0.77 12.02
C ASN A 219 1.63 -1.39 10.65
N ARG A 220 2.63 -1.31 9.76
CA ARG A 220 2.52 -1.80 8.38
C ARG A 220 2.36 -3.32 8.30
N GLU A 221 2.93 -4.08 9.23
CA GLU A 221 2.72 -5.52 9.29
C GLU A 221 1.25 -5.85 9.62
N LYS A 222 0.63 -5.11 10.55
CA LYS A 222 -0.81 -5.23 10.80
C LYS A 222 -1.60 -4.86 9.56
N PHE A 223 -1.20 -3.82 8.84
CA PHE A 223 -1.83 -3.44 7.57
C PHE A 223 -1.80 -4.59 6.58
N VAL A 224 -0.65 -5.24 6.39
CA VAL A 224 -0.52 -6.39 5.49
C VAL A 224 -1.44 -7.54 5.92
N ARG A 225 -1.52 -7.84 7.21
CA ARG A 225 -2.45 -8.85 7.74
C ARG A 225 -3.92 -8.49 7.51
N MET A 226 -4.25 -7.20 7.43
CA MET A 226 -5.60 -6.70 7.20
C MET A 226 -5.96 -6.60 5.71
N LEU A 227 -5.02 -6.82 4.78
CA LEU A 227 -5.28 -6.75 3.34
C LEU A 227 -6.49 -7.59 2.87
N PRO A 228 -6.72 -8.82 3.36
CA PRO A 228 -7.91 -9.58 3.00
C PRO A 228 -9.21 -8.88 3.42
N ASP A 229 -9.22 -8.26 4.60
CA ASP A 229 -10.39 -7.53 5.11
C ASP A 229 -10.59 -6.20 4.40
N ILE A 230 -9.50 -5.52 4.01
CA ILE A 230 -9.55 -4.31 3.18
C ILE A 230 -10.15 -4.61 1.81
N ARG A 231 -9.73 -5.72 1.16
CA ARG A 231 -10.30 -6.18 -0.11
C ARG A 231 -11.79 -6.48 0.02
N TYR A 232 -12.19 -7.21 1.04
CA TYR A 232 -13.60 -7.49 1.28
C TYR A 232 -14.42 -6.21 1.49
N ALA A 233 -13.90 -5.22 2.23
CA ALA A 233 -14.56 -3.93 2.38
C ALA A 233 -14.66 -3.18 1.04
N GLN A 234 -13.64 -3.28 0.20
CA GLN A 234 -13.61 -2.72 -1.14
C GLN A 234 -14.59 -3.44 -2.08
N ASP A 235 -14.73 -4.77 -1.99
CA ASP A 235 -15.68 -5.54 -2.78
C ASP A 235 -17.12 -5.10 -2.48
N ILE A 236 -17.49 -4.87 -1.22
CA ILE A 236 -18.81 -4.31 -0.85
C ILE A 236 -19.04 -2.95 -1.51
N ILE A 237 -18.01 -2.13 -1.58
CA ILE A 237 -18.09 -0.83 -2.24
C ILE A 237 -18.26 -1.02 -3.75
N GLY A 238 -17.50 -1.95 -4.36
CA GLY A 238 -17.54 -2.27 -5.78
C GLY A 238 -18.92 -2.75 -6.24
N ASP A 239 -19.57 -3.59 -5.43
CA ASP A 239 -20.93 -4.08 -5.68
C ASP A 239 -21.96 -2.92 -5.81
N GLU A 240 -21.79 -1.85 -5.03
CA GLU A 240 -22.71 -0.70 -5.04
C GLU A 240 -22.37 0.34 -6.11
N VAL A 241 -21.08 0.63 -6.33
CA VAL A 241 -20.64 1.70 -7.24
C VAL A 241 -20.30 1.22 -8.65
N GLY A 242 -20.10 -0.09 -8.83
CA GLY A 242 -19.65 -0.73 -10.08
C GLY A 242 -18.13 -0.86 -10.15
N GLU A 243 -17.66 -2.05 -10.54
CA GLU A 243 -16.22 -2.42 -10.53
C GLU A 243 -15.38 -1.47 -11.40
N GLN A 244 -15.79 -1.20 -12.64
CA GLN A 244 -15.01 -0.38 -13.57
C GLN A 244 -14.87 1.07 -13.10
N TRP A 245 -15.90 1.59 -12.45
CA TRP A 245 -15.84 2.92 -11.85
C TRP A 245 -14.92 2.93 -10.61
N LEU A 246 -15.01 1.90 -9.79
CA LEU A 246 -14.14 1.75 -8.62
C LEU A 246 -12.67 1.64 -9.02
N GLU A 247 -12.35 0.84 -10.05
CA GLU A 247 -10.97 0.73 -10.59
C GLU A 247 -10.43 2.10 -11.03
N TYR A 248 -11.23 2.87 -11.76
CA TYR A 248 -10.85 4.22 -12.15
C TYR A 248 -10.58 5.14 -10.94
N LEU A 249 -11.43 5.07 -9.90
CA LEU A 249 -11.25 5.85 -8.68
C LEU A 249 -10.00 5.43 -7.91
N VAL A 250 -9.69 4.14 -7.85
CA VAL A 250 -8.48 3.60 -7.21
C VAL A 250 -7.24 4.08 -7.97
N GLU A 251 -7.23 3.98 -9.30
CA GLU A 251 -6.12 4.46 -10.12
C GLU A 251 -5.92 5.98 -9.97
N THR A 252 -7.02 6.74 -9.96
CA THR A 252 -7.01 8.19 -9.74
C THR A 252 -6.51 8.55 -8.35
N ALA A 253 -6.92 7.79 -7.32
CA ALA A 253 -6.47 7.97 -5.95
C ALA A 253 -4.97 7.71 -5.78
N PHE A 254 -4.43 6.77 -6.55
CA PHE A 254 -3.00 6.42 -6.54
C PHE A 254 -2.15 7.46 -7.28
N LYS A 255 -2.59 7.90 -8.46
CA LYS A 255 -1.90 8.93 -9.26
C LYS A 255 -1.99 10.34 -8.65
N GLY A 256 -2.95 10.54 -7.77
CA GLY A 256 -3.33 11.88 -7.31
C GLY A 256 -4.24 12.59 -8.32
N THR A 257 -5.15 13.41 -7.84
CA THR A 257 -6.02 14.24 -8.68
C THR A 257 -6.17 15.62 -8.08
N ASP A 258 -6.28 16.64 -8.91
CA ASP A 258 -6.58 18.01 -8.46
C ASP A 258 -8.08 18.32 -8.48
N ASP A 259 -8.87 17.44 -9.09
CA ASP A 259 -10.31 17.60 -9.13
C ASP A 259 -10.96 17.47 -7.74
N ALA A 260 -11.72 18.46 -7.34
CA ALA A 260 -12.31 18.54 -6.01
C ALA A 260 -13.43 17.50 -5.80
N HIS A 261 -14.19 17.18 -6.86
CA HIS A 261 -15.28 16.21 -6.77
C HIS A 261 -14.73 14.80 -6.65
N LEU A 262 -13.71 14.44 -7.44
CA LEU A 262 -13.04 13.15 -7.34
C LEU A 262 -12.35 12.96 -5.98
N LYS A 263 -11.62 13.98 -5.48
CA LYS A 263 -11.06 13.95 -4.12
C LYS A 263 -12.11 13.70 -3.06
N HIS A 264 -13.25 14.37 -3.18
CA HIS A 264 -14.34 14.23 -2.21
C HIS A 264 -14.97 12.83 -2.24
N ILE A 265 -15.20 12.28 -3.43
CA ILE A 265 -15.71 10.91 -3.64
C ILE A 265 -14.73 9.90 -3.03
N ILE A 266 -13.44 9.95 -3.41
CA ILE A 266 -12.40 9.05 -2.93
C ILE A 266 -12.32 9.09 -1.41
N ASN A 267 -12.30 10.27 -0.79
CA ASN A 267 -12.23 10.40 0.67
C ASN A 267 -13.46 9.81 1.37
N ARG A 268 -14.64 9.94 0.81
CA ARG A 268 -15.86 9.31 1.37
C ARG A 268 -15.83 7.80 1.25
N LEU A 269 -15.38 7.27 0.11
CA LEU A 269 -15.23 5.83 -0.09
C LEU A 269 -14.16 5.25 0.84
N ARG A 270 -13.04 5.95 1.05
CA ARG A 270 -12.01 5.56 2.03
C ARG A 270 -12.58 5.50 3.45
N ARG A 271 -13.37 6.48 3.87
CA ARG A 271 -14.06 6.45 5.18
C ARG A 271 -15.02 5.28 5.30
N SER A 272 -15.78 4.98 4.24
CA SER A 272 -16.64 3.80 4.20
C SER A 272 -15.82 2.52 4.34
N CYS A 273 -14.75 2.38 3.55
CA CYS A 273 -13.87 1.22 3.59
C CYS A 273 -13.26 0.99 4.98
N VAL A 274 -12.80 2.05 5.65
CA VAL A 274 -12.24 1.95 7.02
C VAL A 274 -13.29 1.52 8.04
N ALA A 275 -14.50 2.07 7.98
CA ALA A 275 -15.56 1.67 8.91
C ALA A 275 -16.01 0.22 8.68
N LEU A 276 -16.09 -0.22 7.41
CA LEU A 276 -16.35 -1.63 7.07
C LEU A 276 -15.23 -2.54 7.55
N LEU A 277 -13.97 -2.13 7.37
CA LEU A 277 -12.79 -2.83 7.86
C LEU A 277 -12.82 -2.95 9.39
N GLU A 278 -13.13 -1.88 10.13
CA GLU A 278 -13.24 -1.89 11.59
C GLU A 278 -14.27 -2.92 12.07
N SER A 279 -15.37 -3.13 11.32
CA SER A 279 -16.38 -4.12 11.66
C SER A 279 -15.89 -5.58 11.64
N ARG A 280 -14.81 -5.87 10.87
CA ARG A 280 -14.27 -7.22 10.68
C ARG A 280 -13.04 -7.52 11.51
N THR A 281 -12.23 -6.50 11.79
CA THR A 281 -10.93 -6.73 12.42
C THR A 281 -11.05 -7.27 13.84
N ASP A 282 -10.10 -8.14 14.21
CA ASP A 282 -9.95 -8.64 15.56
C ASP A 282 -9.40 -7.60 16.56
N VAL A 283 -9.06 -6.40 16.09
CA VAL A 283 -8.67 -5.28 16.96
C VAL A 283 -9.78 -4.96 17.95
N ILE A 284 -11.03 -5.18 17.55
CA ILE A 284 -12.21 -5.07 18.40
C ILE A 284 -12.61 -6.47 18.86
N LYS A 285 -11.79 -7.07 19.70
CA LYS A 285 -12.11 -8.40 20.26
C LYS A 285 -13.40 -8.34 21.06
N ASN A 286 -14.37 -9.19 20.65
CA ASN A 286 -15.59 -9.54 21.36
C ASN A 286 -16.68 -8.46 21.55
N ASP A 287 -16.55 -7.27 20.95
CA ASP A 287 -17.64 -6.27 21.00
C ASP A 287 -18.51 -6.33 19.73
N LYS A 288 -19.52 -7.21 19.77
CA LYS A 288 -20.48 -7.40 18.66
C LYS A 288 -21.26 -6.12 18.34
N GLU A 289 -21.60 -5.33 19.35
CA GLU A 289 -22.35 -4.07 19.16
C GLU A 289 -21.50 -3.02 18.47
N ARG A 290 -20.21 -2.93 18.81
CA ARG A 290 -19.29 -2.02 18.16
C ARG A 290 -19.03 -2.43 16.70
N LYS A 291 -18.86 -3.72 16.44
CA LYS A 291 -18.73 -4.25 15.07
C LYS A 291 -19.96 -3.94 14.22
N SER A 292 -21.17 -4.17 14.76
CA SER A 292 -22.42 -3.84 14.06
C SER A 292 -22.54 -2.34 13.78
N ARG A 293 -22.22 -1.50 14.76
CA ARG A 293 -22.24 -0.02 14.58
C ARG A 293 -21.24 0.44 13.52
N ALA A 294 -20.02 -0.12 13.53
CA ALA A 294 -19.02 0.20 12.51
C ALA A 294 -19.48 -0.20 11.10
N TYR A 295 -20.11 -1.37 10.96
CA TYR A 295 -20.68 -1.80 9.68
C TYR A 295 -21.78 -0.86 9.19
N ASP A 296 -22.75 -0.52 10.05
CA ASP A 296 -23.84 0.40 9.72
C ASP A 296 -23.31 1.79 9.36
N GLU A 297 -22.27 2.23 10.05
CA GLU A 297 -21.60 3.50 9.76
C GLU A 297 -20.88 3.46 8.39
N GLY A 298 -20.22 2.36 8.08
CA GLY A 298 -19.60 2.12 6.77
C GLY A 298 -20.61 2.21 5.63
N LEU A 299 -21.75 1.53 5.74
CA LEU A 299 -22.84 1.61 4.77
C LEU A 299 -23.44 3.01 4.67
N LYS A 300 -23.52 3.75 5.77
CA LYS A 300 -23.98 5.15 5.76
C LYS A 300 -23.04 6.08 5.01
N TYR A 301 -21.71 5.90 5.17
CA TYR A 301 -20.73 6.66 4.38
C TYR A 301 -20.81 6.29 2.91
N LEU A 302 -20.99 5.01 2.58
CA LEU A 302 -21.16 4.54 1.21
C LEU A 302 -22.37 5.19 0.54
N ARG A 303 -23.54 5.13 1.16
CA ARG A 303 -24.77 5.78 0.64
C ARG A 303 -24.56 7.26 0.38
N ARG A 304 -23.91 7.98 1.31
CA ARG A 304 -23.60 9.40 1.12
C ARG A 304 -22.62 9.66 -0.03
N ALA A 305 -21.71 8.73 -0.30
CA ALA A 305 -20.83 8.82 -1.47
C ALA A 305 -21.63 8.59 -2.75
N CYS A 306 -22.50 7.58 -2.78
CA CYS A 306 -23.40 7.31 -3.91
C CYS A 306 -24.32 8.48 -4.21
N ASP A 307 -24.99 9.03 -3.20
CA ASP A 307 -25.85 10.22 -3.34
C ASP A 307 -25.07 11.41 -3.92
N TYR A 308 -23.83 11.60 -3.47
CA TYR A 308 -22.97 12.67 -3.96
C TYR A 308 -22.59 12.47 -5.43
N MET A 309 -22.23 11.25 -5.84
CA MET A 309 -21.88 10.91 -7.22
C MET A 309 -23.06 11.16 -8.16
N VAL A 310 -24.26 10.72 -7.79
CA VAL A 310 -25.48 10.95 -8.58
C VAL A 310 -25.80 12.43 -8.73
N ASN A 311 -25.71 13.20 -7.63
CA ASN A 311 -26.06 14.63 -7.65
C ASN A 311 -25.04 15.51 -8.39
N HIS A 312 -23.78 15.06 -8.49
CA HIS A 312 -22.68 15.82 -9.10
C HIS A 312 -22.09 15.12 -10.33
N GLN A 313 -22.85 14.20 -10.95
CA GLN A 313 -22.36 13.49 -12.13
C GLN A 313 -21.97 14.42 -13.29
N ASN A 314 -22.65 15.54 -13.46
CA ASN A 314 -22.38 16.52 -14.52
C ASN A 314 -21.17 17.43 -14.23
N ASP A 315 -20.68 17.43 -12.98
CA ASP A 315 -19.55 18.23 -12.55
C ASP A 315 -18.25 17.42 -12.66
N LEU A 316 -18.32 16.11 -12.99
CA LEU A 316 -17.17 15.24 -13.16
C LEU A 316 -16.38 15.57 -14.44
N PRO A 317 -15.04 15.42 -14.45
CA PRO A 317 -14.24 15.47 -15.64
C PRO A 317 -14.75 14.50 -16.72
N GLN A 318 -14.56 14.85 -18.01
CA GLN A 318 -15.12 14.08 -19.13
C GLN A 318 -14.66 12.60 -19.15
N ASP A 319 -13.41 12.35 -18.81
CA ASP A 319 -12.84 10.99 -18.69
C ASP A 319 -13.47 10.21 -17.53
N ALA A 320 -13.67 10.87 -16.40
CA ALA A 320 -14.37 10.31 -15.25
C ALA A 320 -15.84 10.00 -15.57
N LEU A 321 -16.52 10.92 -16.27
CA LEU A 321 -17.93 10.73 -16.65
C LEU A 321 -18.11 9.50 -17.56
N VAL A 322 -17.21 9.29 -18.54
CA VAL A 322 -17.24 8.11 -19.41
C VAL A 322 -17.13 6.81 -18.58
N LYS A 323 -16.28 6.80 -17.57
CA LYS A 323 -16.16 5.65 -16.66
C LYS A 323 -17.35 5.54 -15.71
N PHE A 324 -17.83 6.66 -15.18
CA PHE A 324 -19.03 6.67 -14.33
C PHE A 324 -20.29 6.19 -15.07
N ALA A 325 -20.37 6.41 -16.39
CA ALA A 325 -21.49 5.90 -17.22
C ALA A 325 -21.60 4.36 -17.23
N THR A 326 -20.56 3.63 -16.81
CA THR A 326 -20.62 2.17 -16.62
C THR A 326 -21.13 1.75 -15.24
N SER A 327 -21.25 2.70 -14.31
CA SER A 327 -21.73 2.47 -12.94
C SER A 327 -23.26 2.25 -12.92
N PRO A 328 -23.75 1.35 -12.05
CA PRO A 328 -25.19 1.20 -11.82
C PRO A 328 -25.85 2.48 -11.26
N LEU A 329 -25.05 3.41 -10.75
CA LEU A 329 -25.51 4.69 -10.19
C LEU A 329 -25.74 5.76 -11.26
N TYR A 330 -25.25 5.56 -12.49
CA TYR A 330 -25.35 6.57 -13.53
C TYR A 330 -26.79 6.79 -13.96
N VAL A 331 -27.21 8.03 -13.96
CA VAL A 331 -28.51 8.45 -14.47
C VAL A 331 -28.30 9.15 -15.81
N ALA A 332 -28.70 8.48 -16.91
CA ALA A 332 -28.60 9.09 -18.23
C ALA A 332 -29.43 10.39 -18.27
N PRO A 333 -28.90 11.48 -18.87
CA PRO A 333 -29.68 12.66 -19.10
C PRO A 333 -30.92 12.28 -19.95
N PRO A 334 -32.10 12.91 -19.71
CA PRO A 334 -33.28 12.63 -20.51
C PRO A 334 -32.98 12.89 -21.98
N ASP A 335 -33.40 11.96 -22.83
CA ASP A 335 -33.21 12.07 -24.27
C ASP A 335 -33.79 13.38 -24.76
N PRO A 336 -33.04 14.28 -25.43
CA PRO A 336 -33.56 15.54 -25.91
C PRO A 336 -34.72 15.37 -26.92
N GLU A 337 -34.88 14.15 -27.49
CA GLU A 337 -36.02 13.81 -28.35
C GLU A 337 -37.26 13.30 -27.59
N GLU A 338 -37.14 12.91 -26.32
CA GLU A 338 -38.28 12.80 -25.42
C GLU A 338 -38.70 14.19 -24.94
N GLU A 339 -38.92 15.11 -25.87
CA GLU A 339 -39.76 16.25 -25.56
C GLU A 339 -41.01 15.70 -24.90
N GLN A 340 -41.15 16.04 -23.62
CA GLN A 340 -42.39 15.85 -22.87
C GLN A 340 -43.56 16.07 -23.84
N PRO A 341 -44.50 15.13 -23.95
CA PRO A 341 -45.66 15.35 -24.77
C PRO A 341 -46.16 16.75 -24.42
N GLN A 342 -45.95 17.70 -25.33
CA GLN A 342 -46.43 19.07 -25.15
C GLN A 342 -47.87 18.89 -24.73
N CYS A 343 -48.09 19.09 -23.44
CA CYS A 343 -49.41 19.10 -22.93
C CYS A 343 -50.07 20.25 -23.71
N HIS A 344 -50.75 19.91 -24.80
CA HIS A 344 -51.62 20.83 -25.51
C HIS A 344 -52.76 21.19 -24.58
N CYS A 345 -52.40 21.77 -23.42
CA CYS A 345 -53.29 22.47 -22.53
C CYS A 345 -53.53 23.91 -23.02
N ASP A 346 -53.64 24.04 -24.34
CA ASP A 346 -54.17 25.27 -24.95
C ASP A 346 -55.65 25.50 -24.64
N LYS A 347 -56.21 24.60 -23.91
CA LYS A 347 -57.54 24.87 -23.30
C LYS A 347 -57.33 25.04 -21.81
N GLY A 348 -57.03 26.25 -21.43
CA GLY A 348 -57.03 26.68 -20.04
C GLY A 348 -58.19 26.01 -19.29
N TRP A 349 -57.84 25.33 -18.19
CA TRP A 349 -58.77 24.58 -17.36
C TRP A 349 -59.90 25.53 -16.95
N LYS A 350 -61.06 25.47 -17.71
CA LYS A 350 -62.25 26.27 -17.41
C LYS A 350 -62.98 25.59 -16.27
N ASN A 351 -62.61 25.95 -15.06
CA ASN A 351 -63.22 25.47 -13.81
C ASN A 351 -64.76 25.65 -13.73
N ASN A 352 -65.33 26.36 -14.70
CA ASN A 352 -66.76 26.71 -14.69
C ASN A 352 -67.62 25.96 -15.73
N ARG A 353 -67.12 24.81 -16.26
CA ARG A 353 -68.01 23.98 -17.08
C ARG A 353 -68.96 23.20 -16.19
N LYS A 354 -70.30 23.40 -16.36
CA LYS A 354 -71.32 22.55 -15.73
C LYS A 354 -70.99 21.07 -16.02
N GLY A 355 -70.70 20.32 -14.96
CA GLY A 355 -70.38 18.88 -15.05
C GLY A 355 -69.03 18.45 -14.52
N ASN A 356 -68.11 19.35 -14.10
CA ASN A 356 -66.88 18.99 -13.44
C ASN A 356 -67.12 18.57 -12.00
N VAL A 357 -67.02 17.27 -11.72
CA VAL A 357 -67.16 16.73 -10.36
C VAL A 357 -65.75 16.81 -9.72
N MET A 358 -65.65 17.63 -8.68
CA MET A 358 -64.41 17.72 -7.88
C MET A 358 -64.41 16.51 -6.92
N PHE A 359 -63.52 15.54 -7.13
CA PHE A 359 -63.29 14.47 -6.13
C PHE A 359 -62.44 15.05 -5.01
N VAL A 360 -63.08 15.33 -3.88
CA VAL A 360 -62.36 15.59 -2.63
C VAL A 360 -62.06 14.25 -1.98
N MET A 361 -60.78 13.84 -1.99
CA MET A 361 -60.39 12.69 -1.20
C MET A 361 -60.45 13.04 0.29
N PRO A 362 -61.20 12.27 1.12
CA PRO A 362 -61.19 12.48 2.55
C PRO A 362 -59.81 12.18 3.11
N ARG A 363 -59.22 13.10 3.87
CA ARG A 363 -58.05 12.84 4.70
C ARG A 363 -58.43 11.76 5.69
N LYS A 364 -57.71 10.63 5.65
CA LYS A 364 -57.74 9.66 6.74
C LYS A 364 -57.18 10.33 8.00
N ALA A 365 -57.98 10.29 9.06
CA ALA A 365 -57.61 10.69 10.41
C ALA A 365 -56.56 9.74 11.00
#